data_f649e6f8bd4d60a24328cfd00dfc906c
#
_entry.id   f649e6f8bd4d60a24328cfd00dfc906c
#
_cell.length_a   1.000
_cell.length_b   1.000
_cell.length_c   1.000
_cell.angle_alpha   90.00
_cell.angle_beta   90.00
_cell.angle_gamma   90.00
#
_symmetry.space_group_name_H-M   'P 1'
#
loop_
_entity.id
_entity.type
_entity.pdbx_description
1 polymer ?
#
loop_
_entity_poly.entity_id
_entity_poly.type
_entity_poly.pdbx_seq_one_letter_code
_entity_poly.pdbx_strand_id
1 'polypeptide(L)'
;IPALERMIARARKAPYIAIDTETVIESDSPQKVDPLRSILVAISIAVGPGEAFYLPLRHRPFQPAQGDLLLGDSPESEREPGSDADEANEAMAKQPRAKRPKSAKTVEPSSIAARALAAGVPPVKNLPSLDDPAMAPLRALLEDPDVPKVAQNTKYDLLVLRRAGLTLRGLVSDTMLASYVLDPGRRSHGLDLLALEFLDHTMTNYEDLCGKAKQELPYDVVPIACARDYSCEDADVTWQLEQRFRPQLEAQQIYELYRDVEVPLVNVLADLEWTGVEIDIPWFASLKERFERERRRVEQEIYVSAGGEFNINSNPQLREVLFERLKLPILKKTATGVASFPMLVDALKSGGGRSTAVINSPGC
;
A
#
# COMPACT_ATOMS: atom_id res chain seq x y z
N ILE A 1 -5.78 15.19 -31.20
CA ILE A 1 -6.27 15.51 -29.86
C ILE A 1 -5.67 16.85 -29.43
N PRO A 2 -6.33 18.01 -29.69
CA PRO A 2 -5.70 19.33 -29.56
C PRO A 2 -5.19 19.69 -28.16
N ALA A 3 -5.84 19.18 -27.09
CA ALA A 3 -5.40 19.42 -25.72
C ALA A 3 -4.09 18.70 -25.39
N LEU A 4 -3.94 17.46 -25.86
CA LEU A 4 -2.69 16.69 -25.71
C LEU A 4 -1.52 17.34 -26.45
N GLU A 5 -1.74 17.82 -27.67
CA GLU A 5 -0.72 18.52 -28.46
C GLU A 5 -0.25 19.81 -27.76
N ARG A 6 -1.18 20.59 -27.19
CA ARG A 6 -0.83 21.79 -26.41
C ARG A 6 -0.01 21.43 -25.16
N MET A 7 -0.40 20.40 -24.44
CA MET A 7 0.35 19.91 -23.29
C MET A 7 1.78 19.51 -23.69
N ILE A 8 1.94 18.70 -24.76
CA ILE A 8 3.24 18.27 -25.26
C ILE A 8 4.12 19.48 -25.66
N ALA A 9 3.52 20.47 -26.34
CA ALA A 9 4.24 21.68 -26.71
C ALA A 9 4.71 22.50 -25.47
N ARG A 10 3.95 22.48 -24.39
CA ARG A 10 4.34 23.06 -23.09
C ARG A 10 5.44 22.24 -22.42
N ALA A 11 5.27 20.93 -22.36
CA ALA A 11 6.23 19.99 -21.76
C ALA A 11 7.63 20.12 -22.41
N ARG A 12 7.72 20.22 -23.74
CA ARG A 12 8.98 20.39 -24.45
C ARG A 12 9.67 21.75 -24.23
N LYS A 13 8.96 22.74 -23.68
CA LYS A 13 9.52 24.07 -23.35
C LYS A 13 9.88 24.21 -21.87
N ALA A 14 9.41 23.29 -21.04
CA ALA A 14 9.72 23.27 -19.62
C ALA A 14 11.20 22.89 -19.38
N PRO A 15 11.84 23.39 -18.33
CA PRO A 15 13.20 22.98 -17.98
C PRO A 15 13.29 21.49 -17.65
N TYR A 16 12.25 20.94 -17.14
CA TYR A 16 11.97 19.52 -16.93
C TYR A 16 10.46 19.31 -16.73
N ILE A 17 10.01 18.07 -16.83
CA ILE A 17 8.64 17.69 -16.50
C ILE A 17 8.65 16.75 -15.29
N ALA A 18 7.71 16.91 -14.38
CA ALA A 18 7.48 15.93 -13.32
C ALA A 18 6.39 14.96 -13.78
N ILE A 19 6.58 13.68 -13.50
CA ILE A 19 5.69 12.59 -13.93
C ILE A 19 5.29 11.80 -12.69
N ASP A 20 4.03 11.41 -12.65
CA ASP A 20 3.50 10.44 -11.70
C ASP A 20 2.53 9.50 -12.40
N THR A 21 2.39 8.26 -11.91
CA THR A 21 1.52 7.23 -12.48
C THR A 21 0.52 6.71 -11.49
N GLU A 22 -0.74 6.62 -11.90
CA GLU A 22 -1.81 6.05 -11.12
C GLU A 22 -2.18 4.65 -11.60
N THR A 23 -2.37 3.76 -10.64
CA THR A 23 -2.53 2.35 -10.95
C THR A 23 -3.64 1.67 -10.14
N VAL A 24 -4.10 0.54 -10.63
CA VAL A 24 -4.80 -0.48 -9.85
C VAL A 24 -4.02 -1.77 -9.91
N ILE A 25 -3.99 -2.48 -8.79
CA ILE A 25 -3.27 -3.75 -8.72
C ILE A 25 -4.15 -4.90 -9.21
N GLU A 26 -3.57 -5.90 -9.86
CA GLU A 26 -4.28 -7.12 -10.25
C GLU A 26 -4.76 -7.88 -9.02
N SER A 27 -5.96 -8.46 -9.10
CA SER A 27 -6.64 -9.10 -7.96
C SER A 27 -5.92 -10.32 -7.39
N ASP A 28 -5.00 -10.92 -8.16
CA ASP A 28 -4.20 -12.07 -7.76
C ASP A 28 -2.80 -11.70 -7.24
N SER A 29 -2.49 -10.40 -7.13
CA SER A 29 -1.22 -9.96 -6.56
C SER A 29 -1.12 -10.32 -5.08
N PRO A 30 -0.03 -10.95 -4.64
CA PRO A 30 0.19 -11.28 -3.23
C PRO A 30 0.57 -10.05 -2.39
N GLN A 31 0.89 -8.93 -3.04
CA GLN A 31 1.34 -7.70 -2.42
C GLN A 31 0.36 -6.56 -2.70
N LYS A 32 0.25 -5.62 -1.78
CA LYS A 32 -0.57 -4.41 -1.95
C LYS A 32 0.07 -3.36 -2.87
N VAL A 33 1.38 -3.42 -3.03
CA VAL A 33 2.16 -2.56 -3.93
C VAL A 33 3.06 -3.47 -4.75
N ASP A 34 2.79 -3.58 -6.05
CA ASP A 34 3.51 -4.46 -6.96
C ASP A 34 3.49 -3.83 -8.36
N PRO A 35 4.54 -3.10 -8.77
CA PRO A 35 4.58 -2.43 -10.07
C PRO A 35 4.53 -3.43 -11.24
N LEU A 36 4.99 -4.68 -11.02
CA LEU A 36 4.97 -5.73 -12.05
C LEU A 36 3.57 -6.34 -12.24
N ARG A 37 2.63 -6.06 -11.33
CA ARG A 37 1.23 -6.48 -11.40
C ARG A 37 0.25 -5.31 -11.34
N SER A 38 0.75 -4.10 -11.49
CA SER A 38 -0.05 -2.88 -11.54
C SER A 38 -0.50 -2.58 -12.96
N ILE A 39 -1.76 -2.22 -13.12
CA ILE A 39 -2.36 -1.76 -14.37
C ILE A 39 -2.36 -0.24 -14.36
N LEU A 40 -1.73 0.38 -15.35
CA LEU A 40 -1.71 1.83 -15.51
C LEU A 40 -3.14 2.36 -15.76
N VAL A 41 -3.62 3.25 -14.91
CA VAL A 41 -4.92 3.92 -15.03
C VAL A 41 -4.78 5.31 -15.62
N ALA A 42 -3.76 6.06 -15.18
CA ALA A 42 -3.51 7.41 -15.67
C ALA A 42 -2.04 7.80 -15.51
N ILE A 43 -1.66 8.88 -16.18
CA ILE A 43 -0.37 9.57 -16.02
C ILE A 43 -0.68 11.03 -15.71
N SER A 44 -0.01 11.62 -14.73
CA SER A 44 0.03 13.06 -14.55
C SER A 44 1.38 13.65 -14.94
N ILE A 45 1.37 14.86 -15.49
CA ILE A 45 2.57 15.57 -15.95
C ILE A 45 2.48 17.02 -15.50
N ALA A 46 3.40 17.46 -14.65
CA ALA A 46 3.58 18.87 -14.32
C ALA A 46 4.71 19.49 -15.15
N VAL A 47 4.51 20.71 -15.63
CA VAL A 47 5.43 21.46 -16.50
C VAL A 47 5.88 22.78 -15.87
N GLY A 48 5.38 23.09 -14.70
CA GLY A 48 5.66 24.28 -13.91
C GLY A 48 4.79 24.31 -12.65
N PRO A 49 5.07 25.22 -11.70
CA PRO A 49 4.32 25.32 -10.47
C PRO A 49 2.87 25.69 -10.75
N GLY A 50 1.92 24.86 -10.26
CA GLY A 50 0.49 25.02 -10.50
C GLY A 50 0.04 24.70 -11.93
N GLU A 51 0.90 24.11 -12.77
CA GLU A 51 0.57 23.74 -14.14
C GLU A 51 0.81 22.24 -14.36
N ALA A 52 -0.21 21.43 -14.09
CA ALA A 52 -0.18 19.99 -14.28
C ALA A 52 -1.36 19.49 -15.12
N PHE A 53 -1.16 18.35 -15.75
CA PHE A 53 -2.10 17.73 -16.70
C PHE A 53 -2.34 16.28 -16.32
N TYR A 54 -3.60 15.88 -16.30
CA TYR A 54 -4.03 14.51 -16.05
C TYR A 54 -4.40 13.81 -17.35
N LEU A 55 -3.86 12.64 -17.58
CA LEU A 55 -4.03 11.82 -18.78
C LEU A 55 -4.77 10.52 -18.41
N PRO A 56 -6.11 10.50 -18.39
CA PRO A 56 -6.90 9.31 -18.07
C PRO A 56 -6.82 8.28 -19.19
N LEU A 57 -6.42 7.05 -18.87
CA LEU A 57 -6.21 5.96 -19.82
C LEU A 57 -7.18 4.80 -19.62
N ARG A 58 -7.47 4.41 -18.36
CA ARG A 58 -8.24 3.21 -18.05
C ARG A 58 -9.24 3.40 -16.90
N HIS A 59 -9.83 4.59 -16.75
CA HIS A 59 -10.97 4.72 -15.86
C HIS A 59 -12.14 3.90 -16.38
N ARG A 60 -12.93 3.35 -15.47
CA ARG A 60 -14.17 2.61 -15.76
C ARG A 60 -15.36 3.23 -15.02
N PRO A 61 -16.57 3.06 -15.53
CA PRO A 61 -17.76 3.51 -14.84
C PRO A 61 -17.93 2.82 -13.49
N PHE A 62 -18.32 3.59 -12.48
CA PHE A 62 -18.72 3.02 -11.19
C PHE A 62 -20.01 2.20 -11.38
N GLN A 63 -20.00 0.96 -10.92
CA GLN A 63 -21.18 0.10 -10.88
C GLN A 63 -21.47 -0.21 -9.41
N PRO A 64 -22.57 0.30 -8.83
CA PRO A 64 -22.98 -0.08 -7.49
C PRO A 64 -23.22 -1.60 -7.45
N ALA A 65 -22.77 -2.25 -6.38
CA ALA A 65 -23.02 -3.68 -6.19
C ALA A 65 -24.53 -3.94 -6.19
N GLN A 66 -24.97 -4.99 -6.89
CA GLN A 66 -26.40 -5.34 -7.06
C GLN A 66 -27.19 -5.56 -5.75
N GLY A 67 -26.55 -5.45 -4.58
CA GLY A 67 -27.18 -5.56 -3.25
C GLY A 67 -27.59 -4.25 -2.60
N ASP A 68 -27.11 -3.10 -3.06
CA ASP A 68 -27.42 -1.79 -2.43
C ASP A 68 -28.67 -1.10 -2.98
N LEU A 69 -29.28 -1.65 -4.04
CA LEU A 69 -30.50 -1.12 -4.66
C LEU A 69 -31.83 -1.67 -4.07
N LEU A 70 -31.77 -2.50 -3.03
CA LEU A 70 -32.96 -3.12 -2.42
C LEU A 70 -33.33 -2.53 -1.05
N LEU A 71 -33.12 -1.24 -0.81
CA LEU A 71 -33.72 -0.51 0.30
C LEU A 71 -34.85 0.44 -0.17
N GLY A 72 -35.61 0.00 -1.13
CA GLY A 72 -36.89 0.61 -1.52
C GLY A 72 -37.93 -0.50 -1.67
N ASP A 73 -38.90 -0.47 -0.76
CA ASP A 73 -40.21 -1.17 -0.80
C ASP A 73 -40.19 -2.70 -0.96
N SER A 74 -40.23 -3.41 0.15
CA SER A 74 -40.80 -4.75 0.21
C SER A 74 -42.28 -4.69 0.34
N PRO A 75 -43.08 -5.31 -0.55
CA PRO A 75 -44.52 -5.49 -0.31
C PRO A 75 -44.72 -6.53 0.80
N GLU A 76 -45.63 -6.22 1.70
CA GLU A 76 -46.12 -7.13 2.72
C GLU A 76 -46.55 -8.48 2.10
N SER A 77 -45.89 -9.57 2.45
CA SER A 77 -46.39 -10.90 2.17
C SER A 77 -47.28 -11.36 3.30
N GLU A 78 -48.54 -11.54 2.99
CA GLU A 78 -49.59 -12.16 3.78
C GLU A 78 -49.14 -13.50 4.35
N ARG A 79 -49.31 -13.66 5.68
CA ARG A 79 -49.22 -14.95 6.35
C ARG A 79 -50.57 -15.61 6.39
N GLU A 80 -50.74 -16.74 5.77
CA GLU A 80 -51.81 -17.67 6.05
C GLU A 80 -51.63 -18.43 7.38
N PRO A 81 -52.74 -18.75 8.08
CA PRO A 81 -52.70 -19.47 9.36
C PRO A 81 -53.00 -20.97 9.17
N GLY A 82 -52.31 -21.82 9.90
CA GLY A 82 -52.65 -23.26 10.01
C GLY A 82 -51.67 -23.91 10.98
N SER A 83 -52.08 -24.23 12.06
CA SER A 83 -52.81 -25.20 12.88
C SER A 83 -51.88 -26.05 13.75
N ASP A 84 -52.22 -26.00 15.08
CA ASP A 84 -52.26 -27.09 16.09
C ASP A 84 -50.96 -27.92 16.38
N ALA A 85 -50.56 -28.25 17.54
CA ALA A 85 -51.13 -28.37 18.92
C ALA A 85 -50.00 -28.89 19.87
N ASP A 86 -50.16 -28.55 21.18
CA ASP A 86 -49.75 -29.30 22.35
C ASP A 86 -48.25 -29.61 22.64
N GLU A 87 -47.71 -29.27 23.74
CA GLU A 87 -47.95 -29.52 25.14
C GLU A 87 -46.94 -28.81 26.05
N ALA A 88 -47.39 -28.48 27.21
CA ALA A 88 -46.77 -27.83 28.35
C ALA A 88 -45.46 -28.45 28.86
N ASN A 89 -44.51 -27.66 29.33
CA ASN A 89 -44.18 -27.67 30.77
C ASN A 89 -43.27 -26.50 31.18
N GLU A 90 -43.44 -26.12 32.43
CA GLU A 90 -42.87 -25.00 33.17
C GLU A 90 -41.36 -24.97 33.24
N ALA A 91 -40.78 -23.78 33.14
CA ALA A 91 -39.76 -23.29 34.08
C ALA A 91 -39.53 -21.78 33.90
N MET A 92 -39.76 -21.04 34.96
CA MET A 92 -39.40 -19.63 35.14
C MET A 92 -37.96 -19.38 34.78
N ALA A 93 -37.67 -18.40 33.92
CA ALA A 93 -36.59 -17.42 34.08
C ALA A 93 -36.44 -16.45 32.92
N LYS A 94 -36.52 -15.18 33.23
CA LYS A 94 -35.89 -14.03 32.55
C LYS A 94 -36.28 -13.76 31.08
N GLN A 95 -37.24 -12.87 30.91
CA GLN A 95 -37.51 -12.19 29.65
C GLN A 95 -36.23 -11.50 29.11
N PRO A 96 -35.82 -11.77 27.87
CA PRO A 96 -34.82 -10.94 27.20
C PRO A 96 -35.47 -9.63 26.75
N ARG A 97 -34.97 -8.51 27.24
CA ARG A 97 -35.32 -7.18 26.72
C ARG A 97 -35.18 -7.17 25.22
N ALA A 98 -36.26 -6.92 24.51
CA ALA A 98 -36.28 -6.69 23.09
C ALA A 98 -35.23 -5.58 22.73
N LYS A 99 -34.20 -5.96 22.02
CA LYS A 99 -33.27 -4.98 21.41
C LYS A 99 -34.08 -4.16 20.43
N ARG A 100 -34.26 -2.86 20.71
CA ARG A 100 -34.75 -1.89 19.75
C ARG A 100 -33.95 -2.07 18.43
N PRO A 101 -34.60 -2.09 17.26
CA PRO A 101 -33.86 -2.09 16.01
C PRO A 101 -32.99 -0.83 16.01
N LYS A 102 -31.68 -1.01 15.87
CA LYS A 102 -30.77 0.10 15.62
C LYS A 102 -31.23 0.71 14.31
N SER A 103 -31.69 1.95 14.34
CA SER A 103 -31.90 2.75 13.14
C SER A 103 -30.67 2.58 12.26
N ALA A 104 -30.84 2.16 11.03
CA ALA A 104 -29.79 2.15 10.05
C ALA A 104 -29.24 3.59 9.98
N LYS A 105 -28.07 3.81 10.58
CA LYS A 105 -27.33 5.04 10.36
C LYS A 105 -26.97 5.01 8.88
N THR A 106 -27.57 5.87 8.10
CA THR A 106 -27.07 6.22 6.76
C THR A 106 -25.61 6.63 6.97
N VAL A 107 -24.69 5.77 6.57
CA VAL A 107 -23.26 6.07 6.63
C VAL A 107 -23.04 7.07 5.51
N GLU A 108 -22.79 8.34 5.86
CA GLU A 108 -22.43 9.33 4.87
C GLU A 108 -21.16 8.89 4.12
N PRO A 109 -21.08 9.13 2.81
CA PRO A 109 -19.92 8.78 2.01
C PRO A 109 -18.67 9.45 2.58
N SER A 110 -17.69 8.66 3.05
CA SER A 110 -16.55 9.16 3.82
C SER A 110 -15.44 9.76 2.95
N SER A 111 -15.30 9.29 1.69
CA SER A 111 -14.21 9.73 0.80
C SER A 111 -14.69 10.77 -0.23
N ILE A 112 -13.72 11.49 -0.82
CA ILE A 112 -13.96 12.47 -1.88
C ILE A 112 -14.66 11.79 -3.07
N ALA A 113 -14.15 10.65 -3.51
CA ALA A 113 -14.71 9.89 -4.63
C ALA A 113 -16.14 9.39 -4.33
N ALA A 114 -16.37 8.85 -3.12
CA ALA A 114 -17.70 8.37 -2.73
C ALA A 114 -18.73 9.50 -2.69
N ARG A 115 -18.36 10.69 -2.17
CA ARG A 115 -19.23 11.87 -2.19
C ARG A 115 -19.55 12.35 -3.60
N ALA A 116 -18.52 12.37 -4.48
CA ALA A 116 -18.70 12.77 -5.87
C ALA A 116 -19.64 11.81 -6.63
N LEU A 117 -19.48 10.48 -6.40
CA LEU A 117 -20.36 9.46 -7.00
C LEU A 117 -21.80 9.53 -6.46
N ALA A 118 -21.98 9.83 -5.17
CA ALA A 118 -23.32 10.04 -4.59
C ALA A 118 -24.02 11.27 -5.14
N ALA A 119 -23.29 12.32 -5.53
CA ALA A 119 -23.82 13.50 -6.19
C ALA A 119 -24.21 13.25 -7.67
N GLY A 120 -23.70 12.21 -8.29
CA GLY A 120 -23.96 11.78 -9.65
C GLY A 120 -22.78 11.08 -10.27
N VAL A 121 -23.03 10.05 -11.09
CA VAL A 121 -21.98 9.30 -11.78
C VAL A 121 -21.60 10.04 -13.08
N PRO A 122 -20.41 10.69 -13.15
CA PRO A 122 -20.02 11.39 -14.37
C PRO A 122 -19.65 10.39 -15.48
N PRO A 123 -19.79 10.78 -16.75
CA PRO A 123 -19.34 9.95 -17.86
C PRO A 123 -17.82 9.81 -17.85
N VAL A 124 -17.34 8.59 -18.05
CA VAL A 124 -15.91 8.30 -18.17
C VAL A 124 -15.43 8.60 -19.60
N LYS A 125 -14.41 9.43 -19.73
CA LYS A 125 -13.78 9.77 -21.01
C LYS A 125 -12.27 9.57 -20.91
N ASN A 126 -11.82 8.39 -21.28
CA ASN A 126 -10.39 8.10 -21.39
C ASN A 126 -9.79 8.65 -22.70
N LEU A 127 -8.51 8.88 -22.69
CA LEU A 127 -7.69 8.99 -23.89
C LEU A 127 -7.63 7.62 -24.59
N PRO A 128 -7.27 7.59 -25.89
CA PRO A 128 -6.96 6.32 -26.57
C PRO A 128 -5.88 5.52 -25.84
N SER A 129 -5.80 4.21 -26.12
CA SER A 129 -4.70 3.38 -25.63
C SER A 129 -3.35 3.94 -26.02
N LEU A 130 -2.32 3.72 -25.20
CA LEU A 130 -0.95 4.16 -25.51
C LEU A 130 -0.43 3.61 -26.85
N ASP A 131 -0.97 2.49 -27.33
CA ASP A 131 -0.61 1.90 -28.63
C ASP A 131 -1.33 2.56 -29.82
N ASP A 132 -2.34 3.39 -29.55
CA ASP A 132 -3.05 4.10 -30.61
C ASP A 132 -2.12 5.12 -31.29
N PRO A 133 -2.11 5.23 -32.65
CA PRO A 133 -1.32 6.22 -33.36
C PRO A 133 -1.52 7.66 -32.89
N ALA A 134 -2.71 8.01 -32.39
CA ALA A 134 -3.00 9.34 -31.84
C ALA A 134 -2.19 9.65 -30.56
N MET A 135 -1.68 8.62 -29.89
CA MET A 135 -0.85 8.75 -28.67
C MET A 135 0.66 8.73 -28.98
N ALA A 136 1.07 8.55 -30.25
CA ALA A 136 2.49 8.56 -30.63
C ALA A 136 3.24 9.83 -30.19
N PRO A 137 2.67 11.05 -30.23
CA PRO A 137 3.36 12.23 -29.72
C PRO A 137 3.62 12.20 -28.20
N LEU A 138 2.73 11.60 -27.41
CA LEU A 138 2.95 11.41 -25.97
C LEU A 138 4.07 10.38 -25.72
N ARG A 139 4.03 9.25 -26.43
CA ARG A 139 5.10 8.25 -26.35
C ARG A 139 6.45 8.88 -26.68
N ALA A 140 6.52 9.64 -27.80
CA ALA A 140 7.72 10.33 -28.21
C ALA A 140 8.22 11.37 -27.18
N LEU A 141 7.34 12.00 -26.40
CA LEU A 141 7.72 12.89 -25.30
C LEU A 141 8.34 12.10 -24.14
N LEU A 142 7.69 11.01 -23.72
CA LEU A 142 8.10 10.22 -22.56
C LEU A 142 9.34 9.37 -22.84
N GLU A 143 9.52 8.91 -24.07
CA GLU A 143 10.67 8.10 -24.51
C GLU A 143 11.87 8.95 -24.99
N ASP A 144 11.71 10.27 -25.09
CA ASP A 144 12.77 11.19 -25.51
C ASP A 144 13.80 11.40 -24.39
N PRO A 145 15.08 10.99 -24.56
CA PRO A 145 16.10 11.17 -23.53
C PRO A 145 16.49 12.64 -23.32
N ASP A 146 16.23 13.53 -24.30
CA ASP A 146 16.61 14.94 -24.27
C ASP A 146 15.55 15.80 -23.52
N VAL A 147 14.39 15.23 -23.21
CA VAL A 147 13.39 15.85 -22.33
C VAL A 147 13.66 15.42 -20.90
N PRO A 148 14.13 16.32 -20.00
CA PRO A 148 14.43 15.96 -18.63
C PRO A 148 13.16 15.60 -17.85
N LYS A 149 13.16 14.46 -17.13
CA LYS A 149 12.06 14.00 -16.29
C LYS A 149 12.48 13.91 -14.85
N VAL A 150 11.56 14.27 -14.00
CA VAL A 150 11.64 14.17 -12.54
C VAL A 150 10.44 13.34 -12.06
N ALA A 151 10.62 12.53 -11.02
CA ALA A 151 9.51 11.82 -10.39
C ALA A 151 9.79 11.61 -8.90
N GLN A 152 8.84 11.01 -8.20
CA GLN A 152 8.96 10.62 -6.79
C GLN A 152 8.89 9.09 -6.72
N ASN A 153 9.94 8.40 -6.25
CA ASN A 153 10.02 6.94 -6.26
C ASN A 153 9.91 6.33 -7.66
N THR A 154 10.63 6.92 -8.58
CA THR A 154 10.56 6.70 -10.05
C THR A 154 10.67 5.24 -10.49
N LYS A 155 11.34 4.39 -9.70
CA LYS A 155 11.47 2.97 -10.02
C LYS A 155 10.11 2.29 -10.19
N TYR A 156 9.12 2.68 -9.39
CA TYR A 156 7.75 2.21 -9.52
C TYR A 156 7.17 2.58 -10.89
N ASP A 157 7.25 3.86 -11.25
CA ASP A 157 6.72 4.38 -12.52
C ASP A 157 7.40 3.77 -13.73
N LEU A 158 8.72 3.60 -13.69
CA LEU A 158 9.49 2.92 -14.74
C LEU A 158 8.94 1.52 -15.03
N LEU A 159 8.66 0.73 -13.99
CA LEU A 159 8.16 -0.64 -14.14
C LEU A 159 6.71 -0.65 -14.63
N VAL A 160 5.87 0.23 -14.10
CA VAL A 160 4.46 0.38 -14.53
C VAL A 160 4.38 0.80 -16.00
N LEU A 161 5.14 1.82 -16.39
CA LEU A 161 5.19 2.30 -17.78
C LEU A 161 5.76 1.24 -18.73
N ARG A 162 6.82 0.53 -18.34
CA ARG A 162 7.39 -0.58 -19.11
C ARG A 162 6.37 -1.69 -19.33
N ARG A 163 5.58 -2.01 -18.31
CA ARG A 163 4.47 -2.96 -18.42
C ARG A 163 3.38 -2.47 -19.39
N ALA A 164 3.13 -1.17 -19.43
CA ALA A 164 2.22 -0.55 -20.37
C ALA A 164 2.81 -0.39 -21.80
N GLY A 165 4.01 -0.94 -22.06
CA GLY A 165 4.67 -0.90 -23.36
C GLY A 165 5.36 0.43 -23.68
N LEU A 166 5.71 1.23 -22.65
CA LEU A 166 6.38 2.52 -22.79
C LEU A 166 7.72 2.51 -22.04
N THR A 167 8.78 2.96 -22.69
CA THR A 167 10.11 3.08 -22.08
C THR A 167 10.36 4.52 -21.67
N LEU A 168 10.22 4.84 -20.38
CA LEU A 168 10.56 6.17 -19.87
C LEU A 168 12.07 6.41 -20.00
N ARG A 169 12.46 7.54 -20.58
CA ARG A 169 13.87 7.97 -20.75
C ARG A 169 14.04 9.41 -20.31
N GLY A 170 15.31 9.82 -20.09
CA GLY A 170 15.63 11.18 -19.69
C GLY A 170 15.32 11.48 -18.22
N LEU A 171 15.32 10.46 -17.35
CA LEU A 171 15.24 10.67 -15.91
C LEU A 171 16.49 11.41 -15.43
N VAL A 172 16.29 12.56 -14.77
CA VAL A 172 17.37 13.41 -14.25
C VAL A 172 17.29 13.58 -12.74
N SER A 173 16.14 13.27 -12.12
CA SER A 173 15.96 13.42 -10.69
C SER A 173 14.82 12.55 -10.17
N ASP A 174 14.99 12.07 -8.92
CA ASP A 174 13.98 11.43 -8.09
C ASP A 174 13.96 12.13 -6.74
N THR A 175 12.84 12.78 -6.41
CA THR A 175 12.75 13.63 -5.21
C THR A 175 12.80 12.84 -3.91
N MET A 176 12.40 11.57 -3.90
CA MET A 176 12.57 10.68 -2.76
C MET A 176 14.07 10.39 -2.50
N LEU A 177 14.82 10.07 -3.57
CA LEU A 177 16.25 9.83 -3.47
C LEU A 177 17.02 11.12 -3.13
N ALA A 178 16.63 12.26 -3.71
CA ALA A 178 17.21 13.56 -3.37
C ALA A 178 17.06 13.84 -1.87
N SER A 179 15.88 13.65 -1.32
CA SER A 179 15.61 13.78 0.11
C SER A 179 16.44 12.79 0.94
N TYR A 180 16.59 11.54 0.48
CA TYR A 180 17.39 10.54 1.18
C TYR A 180 18.88 10.88 1.21
N VAL A 181 19.43 11.36 0.10
CA VAL A 181 20.84 11.78 0.01
C VAL A 181 21.10 13.02 0.86
N LEU A 182 20.15 13.98 0.91
CA LEU A 182 20.24 15.19 1.74
C LEU A 182 20.20 14.89 3.24
N ASP A 183 19.33 13.98 3.67
CA ASP A 183 19.14 13.62 5.07
C ASP A 183 18.73 12.14 5.22
N PRO A 184 19.69 11.20 5.24
CA PRO A 184 19.38 9.76 5.40
C PRO A 184 18.82 9.41 6.79
N GLY A 185 18.92 10.30 7.77
CA GLY A 185 18.37 10.13 9.11
C GLY A 185 16.89 10.44 9.24
N ARG A 186 16.27 10.98 8.21
CA ARG A 186 14.85 11.32 8.17
C ARG A 186 13.98 10.08 8.33
N ARG A 187 12.86 10.21 9.05
CA ARG A 187 11.93 9.08 9.31
C ARG A 187 11.18 8.62 8.07
N SER A 188 10.89 9.53 7.16
CA SER A 188 10.16 9.25 5.93
C SER A 188 10.59 10.21 4.83
N HIS A 189 10.61 9.70 3.60
CA HIS A 189 10.84 10.44 2.37
C HIS A 189 9.58 10.43 1.49
N GLY A 190 8.40 10.20 2.10
CA GLY A 190 7.11 10.25 1.42
C GLY A 190 6.75 11.64 0.96
N LEU A 191 6.08 11.73 -0.19
CA LEU A 191 5.76 12.99 -0.86
C LEU A 191 4.96 13.94 0.04
N ASP A 192 3.99 13.42 0.79
CA ASP A 192 3.15 14.14 1.72
C ASP A 192 3.92 14.87 2.83
N LEU A 193 4.91 14.18 3.44
CA LEU A 193 5.75 14.78 4.47
C LEU A 193 6.75 15.78 3.89
N LEU A 194 7.29 15.50 2.70
CA LEU A 194 8.18 16.42 2.00
C LEU A 194 7.43 17.69 1.56
N ALA A 195 6.20 17.57 1.07
CA ALA A 195 5.35 18.70 0.73
C ALA A 195 5.06 19.59 1.95
N LEU A 196 4.70 18.98 3.06
CA LEU A 196 4.42 19.72 4.29
C LEU A 196 5.66 20.47 4.79
N GLU A 197 6.82 19.79 4.80
CA GLU A 197 8.03 20.39 5.38
C GLU A 197 8.68 21.45 4.49
N PHE A 198 8.78 21.20 3.18
CA PHE A 198 9.54 22.06 2.26
C PHE A 198 8.69 23.06 1.48
N LEU A 199 7.38 22.82 1.40
CA LEU A 199 6.45 23.67 0.63
C LEU A 199 5.34 24.24 1.51
N ASP A 200 5.25 23.87 2.81
CA ASP A 200 4.13 24.23 3.72
C ASP A 200 2.77 23.85 3.12
N HIS A 201 2.73 22.72 2.42
CA HIS A 201 1.57 22.24 1.70
C HIS A 201 1.07 20.89 2.26
N THR A 202 -0.20 20.85 2.66
CA THR A 202 -0.86 19.61 3.11
C THR A 202 -1.54 18.95 1.92
N MET A 203 -1.04 17.81 1.53
CA MET A 203 -1.55 17.04 0.39
C MET A 203 -2.82 16.27 0.71
N THR A 204 -3.60 16.00 -0.32
CA THR A 204 -4.70 15.05 -0.28
C THR A 204 -4.17 13.64 -0.15
N ASN A 205 -4.56 12.88 0.89
CA ASN A 205 -4.14 11.49 1.03
C ASN A 205 -4.99 10.56 0.16
N TYR A 206 -4.40 9.43 -0.27
CA TYR A 206 -5.10 8.38 -1.02
C TYR A 206 -6.38 7.90 -0.30
N GLU A 207 -6.32 7.76 1.03
CA GLU A 207 -7.47 7.35 1.84
C GLU A 207 -8.59 8.41 1.88
N ASP A 208 -8.27 9.69 1.78
CA ASP A 208 -9.26 10.76 1.67
C ASP A 208 -9.94 10.76 0.29
N LEU A 209 -9.20 10.39 -0.76
CA LEU A 209 -9.72 10.24 -2.11
C LEU A 209 -10.56 8.97 -2.26
N CYS A 210 -9.99 7.81 -1.98
CA CYS A 210 -10.56 6.49 -2.29
C CYS A 210 -11.36 5.89 -1.13
N GLY A 211 -11.12 6.31 0.13
CA GLY A 211 -11.72 5.71 1.32
C GLY A 211 -10.80 4.67 1.98
N LYS A 212 -11.32 4.01 3.03
CA LYS A 212 -10.55 3.07 3.86
C LYS A 212 -11.21 1.70 3.95
N ALA A 213 -10.39 0.67 3.99
CA ALA A 213 -10.80 -0.72 4.27
C ALA A 213 -11.94 -1.19 3.36
N LYS A 214 -13.08 -1.61 3.94
CA LYS A 214 -14.23 -2.14 3.16
C LYS A 214 -14.95 -1.08 2.30
N GLN A 215 -14.70 0.19 2.52
CA GLN A 215 -15.30 1.31 1.78
C GLN A 215 -14.31 1.92 0.77
N GLU A 216 -13.13 1.33 0.65
CA GLU A 216 -12.12 1.76 -0.32
C GLU A 216 -12.60 1.46 -1.74
N LEU A 217 -12.61 2.49 -2.56
CA LEU A 217 -12.90 2.40 -3.99
C LEU A 217 -11.60 2.16 -4.75
N PRO A 218 -11.58 1.24 -5.73
CA PRO A 218 -10.45 1.13 -6.63
C PRO A 218 -10.23 2.45 -7.38
N TYR A 219 -8.97 2.82 -7.60
CA TYR A 219 -8.64 4.11 -8.22
C TYR A 219 -9.28 4.30 -9.60
N ASP A 220 -9.42 3.24 -10.37
CA ASP A 220 -9.99 3.26 -11.73
C ASP A 220 -11.50 3.58 -11.80
N VAL A 221 -12.21 3.57 -10.66
CA VAL A 221 -13.61 4.02 -10.57
C VAL A 221 -13.76 5.41 -9.95
N VAL A 222 -12.66 6.01 -9.49
CA VAL A 222 -12.66 7.39 -8.99
C VAL A 222 -13.07 8.32 -10.12
N PRO A 223 -14.01 9.26 -9.90
CA PRO A 223 -14.36 10.24 -10.93
C PRO A 223 -13.13 11.00 -11.43
N ILE A 224 -13.00 11.12 -12.77
CA ILE A 224 -11.80 11.70 -13.40
C ILE A 224 -11.46 13.10 -12.85
N ALA A 225 -12.43 13.90 -12.47
CA ALA A 225 -12.19 15.22 -11.89
C ALA A 225 -11.48 15.13 -10.52
N CYS A 226 -11.91 14.19 -9.65
CA CYS A 226 -11.29 13.97 -8.35
C CYS A 226 -9.90 13.34 -8.50
N ALA A 227 -9.78 12.36 -9.38
CA ALA A 227 -8.50 11.71 -9.69
C ALA A 227 -7.48 12.70 -10.29
N ARG A 228 -7.94 13.60 -11.18
CA ARG A 228 -7.13 14.69 -11.73
C ARG A 228 -6.57 15.60 -10.65
N ASP A 229 -7.44 16.05 -9.75
CA ASP A 229 -7.03 17.02 -8.73
C ASP A 229 -5.99 16.41 -7.79
N TYR A 230 -6.15 15.14 -7.41
CA TYR A 230 -5.22 14.36 -6.62
C TYR A 230 -3.87 14.14 -7.35
N SER A 231 -3.90 13.51 -8.53
CA SER A 231 -2.70 13.09 -9.26
C SER A 231 -1.91 14.30 -9.83
N CYS A 232 -2.60 15.39 -10.21
CA CYS A 232 -1.93 16.62 -10.59
C CYS A 232 -1.24 17.30 -9.40
N GLU A 233 -1.78 17.17 -8.19
CA GLU A 233 -1.14 17.62 -6.95
C GLU A 233 0.19 16.89 -6.74
N ASP A 234 0.21 15.54 -6.88
CA ASP A 234 1.42 14.73 -6.73
C ASP A 234 2.52 15.15 -7.73
N ALA A 235 2.16 15.32 -9.00
CA ALA A 235 3.11 15.77 -10.02
C ALA A 235 3.60 17.21 -9.80
N ASP A 236 2.73 18.13 -9.40
CA ASP A 236 3.09 19.53 -9.15
C ASP A 236 4.01 19.66 -7.92
N VAL A 237 3.69 18.98 -6.84
CA VAL A 237 4.53 18.94 -5.63
C VAL A 237 5.91 18.35 -5.97
N THR A 238 5.97 17.26 -6.72
CA THR A 238 7.23 16.67 -7.19
C THR A 238 8.05 17.66 -8.00
N TRP A 239 7.39 18.41 -8.89
CA TRP A 239 8.05 19.46 -9.68
C TRP A 239 8.66 20.55 -8.79
N GLN A 240 7.91 21.03 -7.78
CA GLN A 240 8.36 22.08 -6.86
C GLN A 240 9.46 21.58 -5.91
N LEU A 241 9.41 20.33 -5.46
CA LEU A 241 10.43 19.72 -4.60
C LEU A 241 11.78 19.62 -5.32
N GLU A 242 11.82 19.30 -6.61
CA GLU A 242 13.06 19.32 -7.39
C GLU A 242 13.72 20.71 -7.33
N GLN A 243 12.96 21.79 -7.44
CA GLN A 243 13.48 23.15 -7.31
C GLN A 243 14.06 23.44 -5.93
N ARG A 244 13.56 22.78 -4.90
CA ARG A 244 14.06 22.95 -3.51
C ARG A 244 15.30 22.09 -3.25
N PHE A 245 15.34 20.87 -3.77
CA PHE A 245 16.39 19.91 -3.43
C PHE A 245 17.66 20.09 -4.24
N ARG A 246 17.55 20.39 -5.53
CA ARG A 246 18.74 20.59 -6.41
C ARG A 246 19.73 21.61 -5.84
N PRO A 247 19.34 22.84 -5.47
CA PRO A 247 20.28 23.80 -4.88
C PRO A 247 20.90 23.34 -3.56
N GLN A 248 20.17 22.55 -2.77
CA GLN A 248 20.67 22.01 -1.49
C GLN A 248 21.73 20.93 -1.74
N LEU A 249 21.51 20.01 -2.70
CA LEU A 249 22.49 19.01 -3.11
C LEU A 249 23.78 19.65 -3.63
N GLU A 250 23.65 20.71 -4.41
CA GLU A 250 24.79 21.48 -4.94
C GLU A 250 25.53 22.22 -3.80
N ALA A 251 24.83 22.87 -2.87
CA ALA A 251 25.42 23.58 -1.75
C ALA A 251 26.16 22.63 -0.79
N GLN A 252 25.68 21.40 -0.63
CA GLN A 252 26.33 20.37 0.18
C GLN A 252 27.43 19.60 -0.58
N GLN A 253 27.65 19.91 -1.86
CA GLN A 253 28.65 19.24 -2.72
C GLN A 253 28.40 17.72 -2.88
N ILE A 254 27.15 17.28 -2.81
CA ILE A 254 26.75 15.89 -3.02
C ILE A 254 25.92 15.67 -4.29
N TYR A 255 25.73 16.74 -5.09
CA TYR A 255 24.95 16.65 -6.34
C TYR A 255 25.56 15.67 -7.35
N GLU A 256 26.89 15.58 -7.45
CA GLU A 256 27.56 14.64 -8.35
C GLU A 256 27.30 13.18 -7.94
N LEU A 257 27.37 12.86 -6.63
CA LEU A 257 26.99 11.55 -6.12
C LEU A 257 25.54 11.22 -6.52
N TYR A 258 24.65 12.14 -6.28
CA TYR A 258 23.22 11.97 -6.59
C TYR A 258 23.00 11.75 -8.09
N ARG A 259 23.52 12.64 -8.94
CA ARG A 259 23.33 12.61 -10.40
C ARG A 259 23.99 11.41 -11.08
N ASP A 260 25.23 11.07 -10.68
CA ASP A 260 26.07 10.13 -11.40
C ASP A 260 26.00 8.69 -10.85
N VAL A 261 25.48 8.53 -9.64
CA VAL A 261 25.36 7.22 -8.98
C VAL A 261 23.92 6.90 -8.64
N GLU A 262 23.25 7.70 -7.81
CA GLU A 262 21.93 7.36 -7.27
C GLU A 262 20.83 7.35 -8.32
N VAL A 263 20.75 8.38 -9.16
CA VAL A 263 19.74 8.46 -10.23
C VAL A 263 19.93 7.37 -11.29
N PRO A 264 21.12 7.10 -11.84
CA PRO A 264 21.32 5.99 -12.77
C PRO A 264 21.04 4.62 -12.17
N LEU A 265 21.29 4.43 -10.88
CA LEU A 265 21.03 3.18 -10.17
C LEU A 265 19.55 2.80 -10.20
N VAL A 266 18.63 3.78 -10.28
CA VAL A 266 17.17 3.52 -10.41
C VAL A 266 16.88 2.61 -11.60
N ASN A 267 17.49 2.90 -12.77
CA ASN A 267 17.28 2.08 -13.97
C ASN A 267 17.86 0.67 -13.80
N VAL A 268 19.04 0.55 -13.18
CA VAL A 268 19.66 -0.76 -12.90
C VAL A 268 18.78 -1.60 -12.00
N LEU A 269 18.24 -1.02 -10.93
CA LEU A 269 17.34 -1.72 -10.02
C LEU A 269 16.02 -2.08 -10.68
N ALA A 270 15.48 -1.20 -11.53
CA ALA A 270 14.28 -1.51 -12.31
C ALA A 270 14.51 -2.68 -13.29
N ASP A 271 15.67 -2.74 -13.94
CA ASP A 271 16.05 -3.86 -14.81
C ASP A 271 16.23 -5.17 -14.05
N LEU A 272 16.82 -5.13 -12.86
CA LEU A 272 16.94 -6.29 -11.97
C LEU A 272 15.57 -6.83 -11.55
N GLU A 273 14.67 -5.95 -11.12
CA GLU A 273 13.31 -6.32 -10.72
C GLU A 273 12.49 -6.85 -11.92
N TRP A 274 12.64 -6.23 -13.09
CA TRP A 274 11.97 -6.67 -14.30
C TRP A 274 12.42 -8.05 -14.76
N THR A 275 13.71 -8.30 -14.71
CA THR A 275 14.30 -9.59 -15.10
C THR A 275 13.94 -10.69 -14.09
N GLY A 276 13.89 -10.33 -12.81
CA GLY A 276 13.63 -11.25 -11.73
C GLY A 276 14.80 -12.19 -11.45
N VAL A 277 14.55 -13.14 -10.56
CA VAL A 277 15.51 -14.19 -10.16
C VAL A 277 14.84 -15.54 -10.34
N GLU A 278 15.50 -16.44 -11.05
CA GLU A 278 15.07 -17.84 -11.14
C GLU A 278 15.29 -18.55 -9.80
N ILE A 279 14.27 -19.26 -9.33
CA ILE A 279 14.34 -20.05 -8.10
C ILE A 279 14.26 -21.55 -8.41
N ASP A 280 15.08 -22.34 -7.73
CA ASP A 280 15.02 -23.80 -7.76
C ASP A 280 13.84 -24.30 -6.91
N ILE A 281 12.67 -24.46 -7.55
CA ILE A 281 11.43 -24.89 -6.88
C ILE A 281 11.61 -26.25 -6.17
N PRO A 282 12.23 -27.30 -6.78
CA PRO A 282 12.49 -28.56 -6.09
C PRO A 282 13.34 -28.40 -4.83
N TRP A 283 14.36 -27.57 -4.89
CA TRP A 283 15.21 -27.29 -3.72
C TRP A 283 14.40 -26.60 -2.60
N PHE A 284 13.62 -25.58 -2.93
CA PHE A 284 12.74 -24.90 -1.96
C PHE A 284 11.69 -25.85 -1.36
N ALA A 285 11.14 -26.78 -2.14
CA ALA A 285 10.23 -27.79 -1.63
C ALA A 285 10.93 -28.70 -0.59
N SER A 286 12.15 -29.17 -0.88
CA SER A 286 12.94 -29.97 0.04
C SER A 286 13.33 -29.20 1.31
N LEU A 287 13.68 -27.91 1.16
CA LEU A 287 13.99 -27.01 2.27
C LEU A 287 12.76 -26.81 3.17
N LYS A 288 11.58 -26.61 2.59
CA LYS A 288 10.31 -26.51 3.31
C LYS A 288 10.05 -27.77 4.15
N GLU A 289 10.18 -28.94 3.57
CA GLU A 289 10.02 -30.21 4.31
C GLU A 289 11.03 -30.34 5.47
N ARG A 290 12.28 -29.96 5.24
CA ARG A 290 13.32 -29.95 6.28
C ARG A 290 12.95 -28.99 7.43
N PHE A 291 12.51 -27.78 7.12
CA PHE A 291 12.07 -26.81 8.14
C PHE A 291 10.83 -27.28 8.88
N GLU A 292 9.86 -27.89 8.20
CA GLU A 292 8.67 -28.45 8.86
C GLU A 292 9.00 -29.60 9.80
N ARG A 293 9.92 -30.49 9.44
CA ARG A 293 10.41 -31.55 10.33
C ARG A 293 11.08 -30.96 11.57
N GLU A 294 11.98 -30.00 11.37
CA GLU A 294 12.70 -29.37 12.47
C GLU A 294 11.76 -28.56 13.38
N ARG A 295 10.82 -27.80 12.79
CA ARG A 295 9.79 -27.10 13.56
C ARG A 295 9.01 -28.06 14.44
N ARG A 296 8.53 -29.18 13.91
CA ARG A 296 7.80 -30.20 14.69
C ARG A 296 8.65 -30.79 15.80
N ARG A 297 9.93 -31.05 15.53
CA ARG A 297 10.87 -31.54 16.55
C ARG A 297 10.99 -30.54 17.70
N VAL A 298 11.26 -29.28 17.41
CA VAL A 298 11.40 -28.22 18.41
C VAL A 298 10.08 -27.97 19.15
N GLU A 299 8.95 -28.02 18.45
CA GLU A 299 7.61 -27.87 19.05
C GLU A 299 7.35 -28.97 20.09
N GLN A 300 7.68 -30.22 19.79
CA GLN A 300 7.58 -31.33 20.76
C GLN A 300 8.51 -31.15 21.95
N GLU A 301 9.75 -30.71 21.74
CA GLU A 301 10.66 -30.41 22.85
C GLU A 301 10.13 -29.29 23.75
N ILE A 302 9.49 -28.27 23.17
CA ILE A 302 8.82 -27.21 23.95
C ILE A 302 7.66 -27.79 24.78
N TYR A 303 6.80 -28.63 24.20
CA TYR A 303 5.69 -29.26 24.92
C TYR A 303 6.15 -30.14 26.06
N VAL A 304 7.19 -30.95 25.82
CA VAL A 304 7.82 -31.76 26.88
C VAL A 304 8.35 -30.87 27.99
N SER A 305 9.05 -29.81 27.66
CA SER A 305 9.63 -28.87 28.63
C SER A 305 8.55 -28.08 29.39
N ALA A 306 7.45 -27.77 28.74
CA ALA A 306 6.31 -27.06 29.35
C ALA A 306 5.39 -27.96 30.17
N GLY A 307 5.57 -29.30 30.14
CA GLY A 307 4.71 -30.26 30.79
C GLY A 307 3.34 -30.42 30.14
N GLY A 308 3.19 -30.10 28.84
CA GLY A 308 1.96 -30.27 28.08
C GLY A 308 1.85 -29.32 26.88
N GLU A 309 0.91 -29.63 26.01
CA GLU A 309 0.64 -28.83 24.81
C GLU A 309 -0.01 -27.48 25.16
N PHE A 310 0.32 -26.46 24.41
CA PHE A 310 -0.28 -25.13 24.46
C PHE A 310 -0.06 -24.41 23.13
N ASN A 311 -0.79 -23.33 22.85
CA ASN A 311 -0.55 -22.54 21.66
C ASN A 311 0.70 -21.67 21.85
N ILE A 312 1.83 -22.10 21.25
CA ILE A 312 3.14 -21.42 21.31
C ILE A 312 3.05 -19.98 20.76
N ASN A 313 2.17 -19.72 19.80
CA ASN A 313 1.95 -18.39 19.23
C ASN A 313 1.04 -17.49 20.09
N SER A 314 0.48 -18.01 21.17
CA SER A 314 -0.35 -17.24 22.10
C SER A 314 0.51 -16.64 23.20
N ASN A 315 0.79 -15.35 23.13
CA ASN A 315 1.52 -14.63 24.18
C ASN A 315 0.94 -14.81 25.60
N PRO A 316 -0.40 -14.85 25.82
CA PRO A 316 -0.96 -15.16 27.14
C PRO A 316 -0.61 -16.56 27.63
N GLN A 317 -0.79 -17.60 26.80
CA GLN A 317 -0.50 -18.97 27.19
C GLN A 317 1.00 -19.20 27.41
N LEU A 318 1.85 -18.58 26.56
CA LEU A 318 3.30 -18.65 26.74
C LEU A 318 3.74 -18.02 28.07
N ARG A 319 3.12 -16.89 28.48
CA ARG A 319 3.39 -16.29 29.81
C ARG A 319 2.98 -17.20 30.94
N GLU A 320 1.80 -17.81 30.88
CA GLU A 320 1.33 -18.77 31.89
C GLU A 320 2.34 -19.91 32.03
N VAL A 321 2.77 -20.51 30.93
CA VAL A 321 3.77 -21.58 30.94
C VAL A 321 5.08 -21.11 31.56
N LEU A 322 5.63 -19.98 31.09
CA LEU A 322 6.94 -19.52 31.53
C LEU A 322 6.96 -19.06 32.99
N PHE A 323 5.97 -18.28 33.41
CA PHE A 323 6.01 -17.61 34.71
C PHE A 323 5.17 -18.29 35.81
N GLU A 324 4.10 -19.01 35.42
CA GLU A 324 3.24 -19.68 36.40
C GLU A 324 3.57 -21.18 36.55
N ARG A 325 3.78 -21.90 35.41
CA ARG A 325 4.13 -23.33 35.45
C ARG A 325 5.60 -23.56 35.72
N LEU A 326 6.47 -22.96 34.94
CA LEU A 326 7.93 -23.11 35.05
C LEU A 326 8.55 -22.18 36.09
N LYS A 327 7.79 -21.22 36.62
CA LYS A 327 8.19 -20.27 37.69
C LYS A 327 9.49 -19.54 37.39
N LEU A 328 9.71 -19.18 36.10
CA LEU A 328 10.88 -18.40 35.71
C LEU A 328 10.79 -16.98 36.28
N PRO A 329 11.93 -16.35 36.64
CA PRO A 329 11.93 -15.02 37.21
C PRO A 329 11.47 -13.96 36.20
N ILE A 330 10.61 -13.04 36.63
CA ILE A 330 10.17 -11.89 35.85
C ILE A 330 11.18 -10.77 36.00
N LEU A 331 12.01 -10.55 34.98
CA LEU A 331 13.07 -9.53 35.01
C LEU A 331 12.58 -8.15 34.60
N LYS A 332 11.56 -8.07 33.73
CA LYS A 332 10.99 -6.79 33.25
C LYS A 332 9.50 -6.92 33.01
N LYS A 333 8.77 -5.86 33.35
CA LYS A 333 7.35 -5.71 33.04
C LYS A 333 7.17 -4.60 32.02
N THR A 334 6.14 -4.73 31.15
CA THR A 334 5.70 -3.64 30.27
C THR A 334 5.10 -2.50 31.08
N ALA A 335 4.86 -1.35 30.45
CA ALA A 335 4.17 -0.23 31.09
C ALA A 335 2.79 -0.59 31.63
N THR A 336 2.14 -1.63 31.09
CA THR A 336 0.86 -2.19 31.55
C THR A 336 1.00 -3.27 32.64
N GLY A 337 2.21 -3.45 33.20
CA GLY A 337 2.48 -4.42 34.28
C GLY A 337 2.65 -5.88 33.84
N VAL A 338 2.63 -6.15 32.55
CA VAL A 338 2.73 -7.51 31.97
C VAL A 338 4.20 -7.94 31.82
N ALA A 339 4.53 -9.20 32.16
CA ALA A 339 5.89 -9.76 31.99
C ALA A 339 6.37 -9.68 30.52
N SER A 340 7.60 -9.20 30.33
CA SER A 340 8.20 -9.01 28.98
C SER A 340 9.16 -10.13 28.65
N PHE A 341 9.12 -10.65 27.41
CA PHE A 341 9.95 -11.76 26.92
C PHE A 341 11.38 -11.40 26.49
N PRO A 342 11.72 -10.20 25.96
CA PRO A 342 13.02 -9.94 25.34
C PRO A 342 14.23 -10.20 26.23
N MET A 343 14.06 -10.17 27.55
CA MET A 343 15.18 -10.41 28.49
C MET A 343 15.20 -11.83 29.08
N LEU A 344 14.31 -12.73 28.63
CA LEU A 344 14.27 -14.11 29.13
C LEU A 344 15.53 -14.88 28.73
N VAL A 345 16.07 -14.62 27.54
CA VAL A 345 17.30 -15.25 27.04
C VAL A 345 18.51 -14.91 27.92
N ASP A 346 18.59 -13.67 28.41
CA ASP A 346 19.69 -13.23 29.28
C ASP A 346 19.54 -13.81 30.70
N ALA A 347 18.30 -13.97 31.19
CA ALA A 347 18.01 -14.62 32.46
C ALA A 347 18.33 -16.12 32.44
N LEU A 348 18.06 -16.80 31.34
CA LEU A 348 18.39 -18.22 31.16
C LEU A 348 19.88 -18.45 31.04
N LYS A 349 20.63 -17.47 30.51
CA LYS A 349 22.11 -17.50 30.46
C LYS A 349 22.74 -17.23 31.83
N SER A 350 22.11 -16.44 32.70
CA SER A 350 22.67 -16.07 34.02
C SER A 350 22.23 -16.97 35.18
N GLY A 351 21.12 -17.71 35.02
CA GLY A 351 20.64 -18.68 36.02
C GLY A 351 21.22 -20.07 35.82
N GLY A 352 22.42 -20.31 36.37
CA GLY A 352 23.12 -21.58 36.24
C GLY A 352 22.28 -22.78 36.67
N GLY A 353 22.17 -23.78 35.80
CA GLY A 353 22.16 -25.17 36.22
C GLY A 353 20.98 -26.04 35.82
N ARG A 354 19.86 -25.59 35.26
CA ARG A 354 18.77 -26.50 34.81
C ARG A 354 18.12 -26.22 33.48
N SER A 355 18.47 -25.16 32.78
CA SER A 355 17.82 -24.73 31.53
C SER A 355 18.74 -24.73 30.28
N THR A 356 19.96 -25.19 30.41
CA THR A 356 20.96 -25.21 29.31
C THR A 356 20.66 -26.25 28.23
N ALA A 357 19.77 -27.19 28.46
CA ALA A 357 19.45 -28.26 27.51
C ALA A 357 18.59 -27.79 26.31
N VAL A 358 17.90 -26.66 26.43
CA VAL A 358 17.00 -26.16 25.37
C VAL A 358 17.68 -25.19 24.40
N ILE A 359 18.83 -24.62 24.78
CA ILE A 359 19.50 -23.54 24.02
C ILE A 359 20.84 -23.97 23.40
N ASN A 360 21.41 -25.07 23.82
CA ASN A 360 22.68 -25.59 23.25
C ASN A 360 22.44 -26.84 22.41
N SER A 361 21.98 -26.68 21.19
CA SER A 361 22.28 -27.61 20.11
C SER A 361 23.47 -27.03 19.36
N PRO A 362 24.66 -27.66 19.39
CA PRO A 362 25.78 -27.24 18.57
C PRO A 362 25.54 -27.70 17.13
N GLY A 363 25.49 -26.77 16.22
CA GLY A 363 25.66 -27.06 14.80
C GLY A 363 24.53 -26.56 13.89
N CYS A 364 24.69 -25.38 13.41
CA CYS A 364 24.73 -24.99 12.00
C CYS A 364 25.39 -23.64 11.88
#